data_f501ba6bd307e78930786196ae7e861b
#
_entry.id   f501ba6bd307e78930786196ae7e861b
#
_cell.length_a   1.000
_cell.length_b   1.000
_cell.length_c   1.000
_cell.angle_alpha   90.00
_cell.angle_beta   90.00
_cell.angle_gamma   90.00
#
_symmetry.space_group_name_H-M   'P 1'
#
loop_
_entity.id
_entity.type
_entity.pdbx_description
1 polymer ?
#
loop_
_entity_poly.entity_id
_entity_poly.type
_entity_poly.pdbx_seq_one_letter_code
_entity_poly.pdbx_strand_id
1 'polypeptide(L)' 'MQVIECDECGETLQAAENEELVKILGRHLKAEHDIESDEEELTELVESDAYEAMDS' A
#
# COMPACT_ATOMS: atom_id res chain seq x y z
N MET A 1 1.13 11.73 6.03
CA MET A 1 1.38 10.28 6.00
C MET A 1 0.35 9.59 5.12
N GLN A 2 0.80 8.72 4.24
CA GLN A 2 -0.10 8.00 3.34
C GLN A 2 -0.48 6.66 3.95
N VAL A 3 -1.74 6.32 3.85
CA VAL A 3 -2.28 5.10 4.44
C VAL A 3 -3.09 4.34 3.40
N ILE A 4 -2.91 3.04 3.37
CA ILE A 4 -3.69 2.18 2.49
C ILE A 4 -4.10 0.93 3.26
N GLU A 5 -5.27 0.41 2.96
CA GLU A 5 -5.77 -0.80 3.58
C GLU A 5 -5.66 -1.96 2.61
N CYS A 6 -5.12 -3.07 3.08
CA CYS A 6 -4.99 -4.26 2.26
C CYS A 6 -6.35 -4.95 2.11
N ASP A 7 -6.80 -5.10 0.87
CA ASP A 7 -8.10 -5.73 0.59
C ASP A 7 -8.14 -7.21 0.93
N GLU A 8 -6.98 -7.85 0.97
CA GLU A 8 -6.92 -9.29 1.22
C GLU A 8 -7.08 -9.64 2.70
N CYS A 9 -6.51 -8.84 3.58
CA CYS A 9 -6.56 -9.12 5.01
C CYS A 9 -7.05 -7.94 5.85
N GLY A 10 -7.23 -6.78 5.25
CA GLY A 10 -7.70 -5.60 5.95
C GLY A 10 -6.65 -4.93 6.82
N GLU A 11 -5.39 -5.29 6.64
CA GLU A 11 -4.32 -4.67 7.40
C GLU A 11 -4.02 -3.27 6.88
N THR A 12 -3.78 -2.35 7.80
CA THR A 12 -3.48 -0.96 7.46
C THR A 12 -1.98 -0.77 7.30
N LEU A 13 -1.58 -0.24 6.15
CA LEU A 13 -0.18 0.04 5.85
C LEU A 13 0.02 1.54 5.78
N GLN A 14 1.14 2.01 6.31
CA GLN A 14 1.44 3.44 6.37
C GLN A 14 2.85 3.73 5.87
N ALA A 15 3.00 4.86 5.24
CA ALA A 15 4.31 5.33 4.79
C ALA A 15 4.29 6.85 4.67
N ALA A 16 5.46 7.46 4.70
CA ALA A 16 5.57 8.91 4.59
C ALA A 16 5.22 9.38 3.18
N GLU A 17 5.55 8.58 2.18
CA GLU A 17 5.34 8.92 0.79
C GLU A 17 4.69 7.77 0.02
N ASN A 18 4.05 8.10 -1.10
CA ASN A 18 3.41 7.10 -1.94
C ASN A 18 4.42 6.06 -2.46
N GLU A 19 5.62 6.50 -2.81
CA GLU A 19 6.66 5.60 -3.29
C GLU A 19 6.99 4.52 -2.26
N GLU A 20 7.12 4.93 -1.02
CA GLU A 20 7.40 3.98 0.05
C GLU A 20 6.21 3.08 0.30
N LEU A 21 5.02 3.64 0.21
CA LEU A 21 3.80 2.85 0.40
C LEU A 21 3.68 1.77 -0.66
N VAL A 22 4.05 2.09 -1.90
CA VAL A 22 4.07 1.11 -2.98
C VAL A 22 4.99 -0.05 -2.65
N LYS A 23 6.17 0.24 -2.11
CA LYS A 23 7.14 -0.79 -1.72
C LYS A 23 6.62 -1.64 -0.58
N ILE A 24 6.04 -1.00 0.41
CA ILE A 24 5.50 -1.71 1.58
C ILE A 24 4.35 -2.61 1.15
N LEU A 25 3.45 -2.09 0.32
CA LEU A 25 2.32 -2.85 -0.16
C LEU A 25 2.77 -4.06 -0.98
N GLY A 26 3.73 -3.87 -1.86
CA GLY A 26 4.25 -4.97 -2.67
C GLY A 26 4.89 -6.06 -1.81
N ARG A 27 5.67 -5.66 -0.82
CA ARG A 27 6.29 -6.60 0.10
C ARG A 27 5.24 -7.35 0.91
N HIS A 28 4.25 -6.62 1.39
CA HIS A 28 3.16 -7.23 2.17
C HIS A 28 2.41 -8.27 1.35
N LEU A 29 2.02 -7.92 0.14
CA LEU A 29 1.29 -8.84 -0.73
C LEU A 29 2.10 -10.10 -1.02
N LYS A 30 3.38 -9.95 -1.26
CA LYS A 30 4.22 -11.10 -1.54
C LYS A 30 4.46 -11.96 -0.30
N ALA A 31 4.73 -11.34 0.83
CA ALA A 31 5.04 -12.05 2.06
C ALA A 31 3.83 -12.74 2.68
N GLU A 32 2.70 -12.06 2.67
CA GLU A 32 1.50 -12.56 3.34
C GLU A 32 0.55 -13.32 2.42
N HIS A 33 0.49 -12.92 1.16
CA HIS A 33 -0.48 -13.49 0.23
C HIS A 33 0.13 -14.13 -1.00
N ASP A 34 1.46 -14.11 -1.10
CA ASP A 34 2.19 -14.68 -2.23
C ASP A 34 1.71 -14.10 -3.57
N ILE A 35 1.38 -12.84 -3.57
CA ILE A 35 0.92 -12.13 -4.76
C ILE A 35 2.06 -11.26 -5.30
N GLU A 36 2.42 -11.46 -6.56
CA GLU A 36 3.40 -10.62 -7.23
C GLU A 36 2.66 -9.60 -8.09
N SER A 37 2.86 -8.34 -7.78
CA SER A 37 2.25 -7.25 -8.54
C SER A 37 3.35 -6.35 -9.09
N ASP A 38 3.13 -5.81 -10.27
CA ASP A 38 4.07 -4.88 -10.86
C ASP A 38 4.06 -3.55 -10.10
N GLU A 39 5.18 -2.86 -10.13
CA GLU A 39 5.29 -1.55 -9.49
C GLU A 39 4.22 -0.60 -10.05
N GLU A 40 3.97 -0.68 -11.34
CA GLU A 40 2.96 0.15 -11.99
C GLU A 40 1.57 -0.13 -11.42
N GLU A 41 1.24 -1.39 -11.25
CA GLU A 41 -0.04 -1.78 -10.69
C GLU A 41 -0.16 -1.34 -9.23
N LEU A 42 0.91 -1.52 -8.47
CA LEU A 42 0.93 -1.09 -7.07
C LEU A 42 0.78 0.42 -6.95
N THR A 43 1.42 1.16 -7.86
CA THR A 43 1.31 2.61 -7.87
C THR A 43 -0.13 3.03 -8.12
N GLU A 44 -0.82 2.38 -9.05
CA GLU A 44 -2.21 2.67 -9.33
C GLU A 44 -3.10 2.37 -8.12
N LEU A 45 -2.84 1.27 -7.45
CA LEU A 45 -3.59 0.91 -6.25
C LEU A 45 -3.40 1.96 -5.15
N VAL A 46 -2.16 2.36 -4.94
CA VAL A 46 -1.86 3.37 -3.93
C VAL A 46 -2.53 4.70 -4.27
N GLU A 47 -2.46 5.11 -5.52
CA GLU A 47 -3.06 6.36 -5.94
C GLU A 47 -4.59 6.33 -5.83
N SER A 48 -5.18 5.17 -6.04
CA SER A 48 -6.63 5.01 -6.00
C SER A 48 -7.17 4.79 -4.59
N ASP A 49 -6.51 3.97 -3.81
CA ASP A 49 -7.01 3.55 -2.50
C ASP A 49 -6.35 4.26 -1.32
N ALA A 50 -5.11 4.69 -1.48
CA ALA A 50 -4.42 5.35 -0.38
C ALA A 50 -5.00 6.74 -0.10
N TYR A 51 -4.97 7.12 1.15
CA TYR A 51 -5.44 8.44 1.54
C TYR A 51 -4.44 9.05 2.52
N GLU A 52 -4.49 10.36 2.64
CA GLU A 52 -3.61 11.04 3.56
C GLU A 52 -4.25 11.09 4.94
N ALA A 53 -3.61 10.43 5.88
CA ALA A 53 -4.06 10.45 7.27
C ALA A 53 -3.45 11.67 7.93
N MET A 54 -4.28 12.64 8.24
CA MET A 54 -3.84 13.84 8.94
C MET A 54 -3.91 13.59 10.42
N ASP A 55 -2.76 13.69 11.05
CA ASP A 55 -2.68 13.57 12.49
C ASP A 55 -2.93 14.95 13.07
N SER A 56 -4.06 15.11 13.65
CA SER A 56 -4.42 16.41 14.24
C SER A 56 -4.10 16.46 15.72
#